data_08dcc9029cf449e24a155b6cc4b02484
#
_entry.id   08dcc9029cf449e24a155b6cc4b02484
#
_cell.length_a   1.000
_cell.length_b   1.000
_cell.length_c   1.000
_cell.angle_alpha   90.00
_cell.angle_beta   90.00
_cell.angle_gamma   90.00
#
_symmetry.space_group_name_H-M   'P 1'
#
loop_
_entity.id
_entity.type
_entity.pdbx_description
1 polymer ?
#
loop_
_entity_poly.entity_id
_entity_poly.type
_entity_poly.pdbx_seq_one_letter_code
_entity_poly.pdbx_strand_id
1 'polypeptide(L)'
;MSSTEYIRPTGGGREHGHADVHAHHAQAHEHGHGHAHADVEPYPWTDAKRYLWLLGLIAAAGLFLSLPLVAGFNALGWGIAATLSWYLLPLLVYVAVPLGDYRIGVDGENPPDEVMDRLEADPFYRWCTYLYIPFQYGALILACYLWSADDLSWLGYDGGLGIAAAFGVAWTVAITGGIGINTAHELGHKIAGSEKWLSKVALATTGYGHFFVEHNRGHHARVATPEDPASARFGQSFWAFLPRSVWGSLRSAWSLEKERLGRQGRGPWTLRNDNLNAWLMTVVLYGALIAVFGWQVAPWLIAQAIFGFSLLEVVNYLEHYGLLRQKTSSGRYQRCRPEHSWNSDHLVTNIFLYHLQRHSDHHANPMRRYQVLRSFDEAPQLPSGYAAMMVVAYIPPLWRRVMDKRVLAHYDGDITRANIQPSKRDTILARYATQGSGTGGVAVLERGPTATAPAPAPAGTPSPPWPTPSSPLLGPVPLLLLGRRAGAWGHLLGC
;
A
#
# COMPACT_ATOMS: atom_id res chain seq x y z
N MET A 1 -75.75 1.05 9.91
CA MET A 1 -76.31 0.22 8.83
C MET A 1 -75.14 -0.04 7.87
N SER A 2 -75.01 -1.33 7.65
CA SER A 2 -74.26 -2.09 6.64
C SER A 2 -72.77 -2.30 6.83
N SER A 3 -72.50 -3.45 7.39
CA SER A 3 -71.27 -4.24 7.40
C SER A 3 -70.94 -4.67 5.98
N THR A 4 -69.68 -4.66 5.61
CA THR A 4 -69.15 -5.52 4.52
C THR A 4 -67.81 -6.08 4.95
N GLU A 5 -67.81 -7.36 5.27
CA GLU A 5 -66.66 -8.26 5.42
C GLU A 5 -65.80 -8.24 4.17
N TYR A 6 -64.50 -8.23 4.32
CA TYR A 6 -63.57 -8.53 3.24
C TYR A 6 -62.71 -9.75 3.59
N ILE A 7 -62.94 -10.77 2.79
CA ILE A 7 -62.36 -12.13 2.82
C ILE A 7 -60.86 -12.06 2.56
N ARG A 8 -60.05 -12.78 3.35
CA ARG A 8 -58.61 -13.10 3.09
C ARG A 8 -58.54 -14.17 2.00
N PRO A 9 -57.60 -14.05 1.06
CA PRO A 9 -57.06 -15.19 0.33
C PRO A 9 -55.78 -15.69 1.00
N THR A 10 -55.79 -16.95 1.35
CA THR A 10 -54.62 -17.79 1.63
C THR A 10 -53.90 -18.10 0.32
N GLY A 11 -52.59 -17.95 0.27
CA GLY A 11 -51.81 -18.39 -0.91
C GLY A 11 -50.30 -18.16 -0.77
N GLY A 12 -49.62 -19.22 -0.41
CA GLY A 12 -48.36 -19.65 -1.00
C GLY A 12 -47.12 -18.82 -0.77
N GLY A 13 -46.34 -19.22 0.23
CA GLY A 13 -44.98 -18.71 0.41
C GLY A 13 -44.04 -19.04 -0.75
N ARG A 14 -43.20 -18.09 -1.08
CA ARG A 14 -41.85 -18.29 -1.62
C ARG A 14 -40.93 -17.40 -0.83
N GLU A 15 -40.29 -17.98 0.14
CA GLU A 15 -39.12 -17.42 0.82
C GLU A 15 -37.99 -17.32 -0.19
N HIS A 16 -37.62 -16.12 -0.59
CA HIS A 16 -36.33 -15.85 -1.17
C HIS A 16 -35.32 -15.58 -0.05
N GLY A 17 -34.65 -16.67 0.36
CA GLY A 17 -33.52 -16.59 1.26
C GLY A 17 -32.39 -15.79 0.64
N HIS A 18 -32.19 -14.56 1.10
CA HIS A 18 -30.88 -13.89 1.00
C HIS A 18 -30.04 -14.36 2.17
N ALA A 19 -29.22 -15.39 1.90
CA ALA A 19 -28.26 -15.91 2.83
C ALA A 19 -27.20 -14.84 3.16
N ASP A 20 -27.08 -14.56 4.44
CA ASP A 20 -25.99 -13.78 5.02
C ASP A 20 -24.64 -14.39 4.67
N VAL A 21 -23.81 -13.66 3.93
CA VAL A 21 -22.47 -14.07 3.49
C VAL A 21 -21.45 -14.07 4.65
N HIS A 22 -21.86 -13.72 5.85
CA HIS A 22 -20.98 -13.62 7.03
C HIS A 22 -21.02 -14.80 8.00
N ALA A 23 -21.79 -15.87 7.72
CA ALA A 23 -21.99 -16.95 8.69
C ALA A 23 -21.24 -18.26 8.38
N HIS A 24 -20.44 -18.37 7.33
CA HIS A 24 -19.82 -19.64 6.94
C HIS A 24 -18.34 -19.84 7.30
N HIS A 25 -17.74 -18.99 8.11
CA HIS A 25 -16.39 -19.24 8.62
C HIS A 25 -16.31 -19.55 10.14
N ALA A 26 -17.45 -19.78 10.79
CA ALA A 26 -17.49 -20.08 12.23
C ALA A 26 -17.94 -21.53 12.56
N GLN A 27 -18.05 -22.42 11.60
CA GLN A 27 -18.45 -23.82 11.87
C GLN A 27 -17.50 -24.84 11.23
N ALA A 28 -16.28 -24.88 11.72
CA ALA A 28 -15.41 -26.05 11.57
C ALA A 28 -14.34 -26.06 12.66
N HIS A 29 -14.69 -26.22 13.93
CA HIS A 29 -13.81 -26.70 14.99
C HIS A 29 -14.59 -26.79 16.31
N GLU A 30 -15.55 -27.71 16.37
CA GLU A 30 -15.98 -28.32 17.62
C GLU A 30 -15.87 -29.82 17.45
N HIS A 31 -14.67 -30.34 17.58
CA HIS A 31 -14.43 -31.71 18.05
C HIS A 31 -13.47 -31.60 19.23
N GLY A 32 -14.08 -31.61 20.41
CA GLY A 32 -13.34 -31.76 21.65
C GLY A 32 -12.64 -33.13 21.70
N HIS A 33 -11.34 -33.10 21.53
CA HIS A 33 -10.43 -34.10 22.09
C HIS A 33 -9.42 -33.34 22.94
N GLY A 34 -9.55 -33.52 24.26
CA GLY A 34 -8.52 -33.13 25.21
C GLY A 34 -7.21 -33.85 24.88
N HIS A 35 -6.43 -33.28 23.98
CA HIS A 35 -5.03 -33.63 23.85
C HIS A 35 -4.26 -32.77 24.87
N ALA A 36 -3.61 -33.44 25.80
CA ALA A 36 -2.53 -32.87 26.57
C ALA A 36 -1.63 -32.10 25.60
N HIS A 37 -1.37 -30.84 25.90
CA HIS A 37 -0.36 -30.06 25.20
C HIS A 37 0.97 -30.79 25.45
N ALA A 38 1.37 -31.67 24.54
CA ALA A 38 2.75 -32.04 24.42
C ALA A 38 3.50 -30.72 24.18
N ASP A 39 4.52 -30.47 24.95
CA ASP A 39 5.46 -29.36 24.73
C ASP A 39 6.06 -29.55 23.34
N VAL A 40 5.38 -29.00 22.31
CA VAL A 40 5.92 -28.96 20.95
C VAL A 40 7.06 -27.94 21.02
N GLU A 41 8.29 -28.45 20.87
CA GLU A 41 9.44 -27.57 20.80
C GLU A 41 9.18 -26.45 19.77
N PRO A 42 9.42 -25.19 20.13
CA PRO A 42 9.13 -24.07 19.24
C PRO A 42 9.91 -24.24 17.93
N TYR A 43 9.23 -24.24 16.80
CA TYR A 43 9.88 -24.26 15.50
C TYR A 43 10.99 -23.18 15.45
N PRO A 44 12.26 -23.53 15.14
CA PRO A 44 13.43 -22.67 15.36
C PRO A 44 13.57 -21.50 14.39
N TRP A 45 12.51 -21.14 13.67
CA TRP A 45 12.51 -20.03 12.71
C TRP A 45 12.40 -18.68 13.42
N THR A 46 13.17 -17.70 12.97
CA THR A 46 13.12 -16.30 13.43
C THR A 46 13.02 -15.36 12.24
N ASP A 47 12.25 -14.28 12.36
CA ASP A 47 12.18 -13.24 11.35
C ASP A 47 13.49 -12.43 11.31
N ALA A 48 14.34 -12.69 10.32
CA ALA A 48 15.58 -11.95 10.10
C ALA A 48 15.33 -10.46 9.80
N LYS A 49 14.13 -10.10 9.34
CA LYS A 49 13.70 -8.73 9.00
C LYS A 49 13.08 -7.98 10.19
N ARG A 50 12.94 -8.63 11.35
CA ARG A 50 12.21 -8.08 12.51
C ARG A 50 12.50 -6.60 12.78
N TYR A 51 13.76 -6.23 12.93
CA TYR A 51 14.13 -4.85 13.25
C TYR A 51 14.16 -3.92 12.04
N LEU A 52 14.20 -4.46 10.82
CA LEU A 52 14.14 -3.66 9.61
C LEU A 52 12.78 -2.96 9.44
N TRP A 53 11.71 -3.51 9.99
CA TRP A 53 10.38 -2.89 9.93
C TRP A 53 10.33 -1.51 10.61
N LEU A 54 11.25 -1.21 11.52
CA LEU A 54 11.39 0.13 12.10
C LEU A 54 11.82 1.18 11.05
N LEU A 55 12.43 0.77 9.93
CA LEU A 55 12.79 1.68 8.84
C LEU A 55 11.56 2.33 8.19
N GLY A 56 10.39 1.70 8.28
CA GLY A 56 9.12 2.33 7.87
C GLY A 56 8.82 3.63 8.61
N LEU A 57 9.31 3.77 9.87
CA LEU A 57 9.17 5.01 10.65
C LEU A 57 10.01 6.18 10.13
N ILE A 58 11.03 5.92 9.30
CA ILE A 58 11.85 6.99 8.70
C ILE A 58 10.97 7.93 7.87
N ALA A 59 9.94 7.40 7.20
CA ALA A 59 9.01 8.23 6.44
C ALA A 59 8.22 9.19 7.35
N ALA A 60 7.82 8.75 8.53
CA ALA A 60 7.12 9.60 9.52
C ALA A 60 8.08 10.58 10.20
N ALA A 61 9.35 10.20 10.38
CA ALA A 61 10.38 11.03 10.99
C ALA A 61 11.07 11.99 9.99
N GLY A 62 10.79 11.90 8.68
CA GLY A 62 11.52 12.59 7.62
C GLY A 62 11.69 14.09 7.82
N LEU A 63 10.64 14.78 8.27
CA LEU A 63 10.71 16.22 8.55
C LEU A 63 11.64 16.53 9.74
N PHE A 64 11.59 15.72 10.79
CA PHE A 64 12.46 15.88 11.96
C PHE A 64 13.94 15.65 11.59
N LEU A 65 14.21 14.65 10.73
CA LEU A 65 15.55 14.34 10.26
C LEU A 65 16.14 15.44 9.37
N SER A 66 15.29 16.27 8.75
CA SER A 66 15.73 17.43 7.97
C SER A 66 16.25 18.58 8.84
N LEU A 67 15.74 18.75 10.07
CA LEU A 67 16.09 19.90 10.94
C LEU A 67 17.60 20.07 11.20
N PRO A 68 18.33 19.04 11.67
CA PRO A 68 19.75 19.18 11.94
C PRO A 68 20.58 19.46 10.67
N LEU A 69 20.12 18.93 9.50
CA LEU A 69 20.79 19.21 8.23
C LEU A 69 20.60 20.67 7.81
N VAL A 70 19.38 21.19 7.93
CA VAL A 70 19.05 22.59 7.63
C VAL A 70 19.88 23.52 8.52
N ALA A 71 19.83 23.33 9.84
CA ALA A 71 20.60 24.15 10.77
C ALA A 71 22.11 24.07 10.51
N GLY A 72 22.65 22.87 10.27
CA GLY A 72 24.06 22.65 10.00
C GLY A 72 24.53 23.33 8.71
N PHE A 73 23.76 23.20 7.61
CA PHE A 73 24.11 23.84 6.34
C PHE A 73 23.97 25.36 6.38
N ASN A 74 22.97 25.90 7.06
CA ASN A 74 22.84 27.33 7.27
C ASN A 74 24.01 27.88 8.10
N ALA A 75 24.44 27.20 9.17
CA ALA A 75 25.60 27.58 9.96
C ALA A 75 26.92 27.60 9.16
N LEU A 76 27.01 26.80 8.09
CA LEU A 76 28.13 26.80 7.14
C LEU A 76 27.97 27.83 6.01
N GLY A 77 26.88 28.60 5.96
CA GLY A 77 26.57 29.53 4.88
C GLY A 77 26.11 28.85 3.58
N TRP A 78 25.71 27.57 3.62
CA TRP A 78 25.30 26.78 2.46
C TRP A 78 23.79 26.78 2.29
N GLY A 79 23.16 27.95 2.09
CA GLY A 79 21.73 28.15 2.06
C GLY A 79 20.96 27.28 1.04
N ILE A 80 21.58 26.97 -0.13
CA ILE A 80 20.99 26.04 -1.12
C ILE A 80 20.91 24.62 -0.53
N ALA A 81 21.97 24.14 0.10
CA ALA A 81 21.98 22.80 0.73
C ALA A 81 20.98 22.73 1.89
N ALA A 82 20.86 23.79 2.68
CA ALA A 82 19.84 23.91 3.72
C ALA A 82 18.42 23.81 3.12
N THR A 83 18.13 24.54 2.05
CA THR A 83 16.84 24.45 1.35
C THR A 83 16.57 23.05 0.79
N LEU A 84 17.58 22.42 0.16
CA LEU A 84 17.46 21.07 -0.39
C LEU A 84 17.26 20.00 0.70
N SER A 85 17.69 20.25 1.94
CA SER A 85 17.48 19.33 3.07
C SER A 85 16.00 19.10 3.39
N TRP A 86 15.12 20.05 3.07
CA TRP A 86 13.67 19.86 3.20
C TRP A 86 13.08 18.84 2.21
N TYR A 87 13.84 18.47 1.17
CA TYR A 87 13.46 17.46 0.17
C TYR A 87 14.09 16.09 0.46
N LEU A 88 14.66 15.88 1.65
CA LEU A 88 15.32 14.62 2.01
C LEU A 88 14.39 13.41 1.84
N LEU A 89 13.16 13.47 2.34
CA LEU A 89 12.20 12.38 2.22
C LEU A 89 11.73 12.15 0.77
N PRO A 90 11.39 13.16 -0.04
CA PRO A 90 11.19 12.99 -1.48
C PRO A 90 12.36 12.30 -2.18
N LEU A 91 13.59 12.72 -1.91
CA LEU A 91 14.80 12.10 -2.48
C LEU A 91 14.96 10.65 -2.02
N LEU A 92 14.69 10.36 -0.74
CA LEU A 92 14.72 9.01 -0.23
C LEU A 92 13.72 8.12 -0.97
N VAL A 93 12.46 8.54 -1.06
CA VAL A 93 11.37 7.71 -1.63
C VAL A 93 11.51 7.54 -3.15
N TYR A 94 11.84 8.61 -3.88
CA TYR A 94 11.85 8.55 -5.35
C TYR A 94 13.21 8.22 -5.98
N VAL A 95 14.29 8.24 -5.18
CA VAL A 95 15.64 7.95 -5.69
C VAL A 95 16.33 6.85 -4.88
N ALA A 96 16.50 7.04 -3.56
CA ALA A 96 17.29 6.10 -2.76
C ALA A 96 16.64 4.73 -2.60
N VAL A 97 15.32 4.67 -2.34
CA VAL A 97 14.57 3.40 -2.25
C VAL A 97 14.58 2.64 -3.58
N PRO A 98 14.30 3.23 -4.76
CA PRO A 98 14.46 2.56 -6.05
C PRO A 98 15.88 2.03 -6.32
N LEU A 99 16.90 2.80 -5.98
CA LEU A 99 18.30 2.36 -6.11
C LEU A 99 18.64 1.23 -5.13
N GLY A 100 18.07 1.26 -3.94
CA GLY A 100 18.16 0.18 -2.95
C GLY A 100 17.53 -1.11 -3.46
N ASP A 101 16.30 -1.04 -3.99
CA ASP A 101 15.61 -2.17 -4.59
C ASP A 101 16.41 -2.78 -5.76
N TYR A 102 16.96 -1.91 -6.62
CA TYR A 102 17.79 -2.37 -7.73
C TYR A 102 19.04 -3.11 -7.27
N ARG A 103 19.67 -2.68 -6.17
CA ARG A 103 20.94 -3.26 -5.68
C ARG A 103 20.76 -4.47 -4.79
N ILE A 104 19.74 -4.46 -3.94
CA ILE A 104 19.47 -5.52 -2.96
C ILE A 104 18.62 -6.63 -3.59
N GLY A 105 17.69 -6.27 -4.50
CA GLY A 105 16.87 -7.21 -5.22
C GLY A 105 15.59 -7.60 -4.48
N VAL A 106 15.16 -8.83 -4.74
CA VAL A 106 13.87 -9.37 -4.29
C VAL A 106 14.03 -10.34 -3.12
N ASP A 107 13.00 -10.41 -2.28
CA ASP A 107 12.83 -11.38 -1.20
C ASP A 107 11.41 -11.97 -1.30
N GLY A 108 11.29 -13.11 -1.95
CA GLY A 108 10.03 -13.86 -2.09
C GLY A 108 9.82 -14.88 -0.97
N GLU A 109 10.67 -14.93 0.05
CA GLU A 109 10.52 -15.91 1.13
C GLU A 109 9.25 -15.64 1.96
N ASN A 110 8.53 -16.72 2.21
CA ASN A 110 7.34 -16.73 3.06
C ASN A 110 7.69 -17.28 4.44
N PRO A 111 7.11 -16.72 5.52
CA PRO A 111 7.23 -17.37 6.83
C PRO A 111 6.58 -18.77 6.78
N PRO A 112 7.16 -19.76 7.49
CA PRO A 112 6.56 -21.09 7.63
C PRO A 112 5.18 -21.00 8.30
N ASP A 113 4.28 -21.92 7.94
CA ASP A 113 2.92 -21.91 8.47
C ASP A 113 2.88 -22.07 9.99
N GLU A 114 3.82 -22.83 10.56
CA GLU A 114 3.93 -23.13 11.99
C GLU A 114 4.25 -21.89 12.85
N VAL A 115 4.78 -20.83 12.24
CA VAL A 115 5.13 -19.60 12.97
C VAL A 115 4.16 -18.46 12.74
N MET A 116 3.19 -18.60 11.84
CA MET A 116 2.27 -17.52 11.44
C MET A 116 1.53 -16.92 12.64
N ASP A 117 0.87 -17.76 13.46
CA ASP A 117 0.09 -17.32 14.60
C ASP A 117 0.97 -16.61 15.65
N ARG A 118 2.20 -17.11 15.86
CA ARG A 118 3.16 -16.49 16.77
C ARG A 118 3.58 -15.10 16.28
N LEU A 119 3.84 -14.95 14.96
CA LEU A 119 4.18 -13.66 14.38
C LEU A 119 3.02 -12.67 14.43
N GLU A 120 1.79 -13.10 14.15
CA GLU A 120 0.60 -12.24 14.23
C GLU A 120 0.32 -11.79 15.67
N ALA A 121 0.58 -12.64 16.64
CA ALA A 121 0.40 -12.33 18.07
C ALA A 121 1.46 -11.35 18.61
N ASP A 122 2.65 -11.28 17.99
CA ASP A 122 3.78 -10.48 18.50
C ASP A 122 3.47 -8.96 18.45
N PRO A 123 3.44 -8.29 19.61
CA PRO A 123 3.11 -6.86 19.67
C PRO A 123 4.15 -5.96 18.99
N PHE A 124 5.40 -6.42 18.81
CA PHE A 124 6.46 -5.63 18.18
C PHE A 124 6.02 -5.08 16.82
N TYR A 125 5.44 -5.93 15.96
CA TYR A 125 5.01 -5.53 14.62
C TYR A 125 3.86 -4.53 14.66
N ARG A 126 2.96 -4.64 15.64
CA ARG A 126 1.88 -3.64 15.84
C ARG A 126 2.45 -2.28 16.22
N TRP A 127 3.46 -2.25 17.08
CA TRP A 127 4.10 -1.00 17.49
C TRP A 127 4.80 -0.31 16.32
N CYS A 128 5.34 -1.03 15.33
CA CYS A 128 5.89 -0.41 14.12
C CYS A 128 4.85 0.45 13.39
N THR A 129 3.58 0.02 13.32
CA THR A 129 2.50 0.80 12.71
C THR A 129 1.91 1.84 13.66
N TYR A 130 1.75 1.54 14.95
CA TYR A 130 1.18 2.49 15.92
C TYR A 130 2.05 3.73 16.10
N LEU A 131 3.37 3.55 16.21
CA LEU A 131 4.33 4.65 16.38
C LEU A 131 4.38 5.58 15.16
N TYR A 132 3.97 5.12 14.00
CA TYR A 132 3.89 5.97 12.81
C TYR A 132 2.97 7.19 13.04
N ILE A 133 1.83 6.99 13.70
CA ILE A 133 0.77 8.00 13.87
C ILE A 133 1.25 9.21 14.68
N PRO A 134 1.83 9.09 15.89
CA PRO A 134 2.31 10.26 16.63
C PRO A 134 3.41 11.01 15.88
N PHE A 135 4.32 10.33 15.17
CA PHE A 135 5.33 11.01 14.34
C PHE A 135 4.70 11.75 13.16
N GLN A 136 3.69 11.16 12.50
CA GLN A 136 2.93 11.81 11.42
C GLN A 136 2.24 13.09 11.89
N TYR A 137 1.58 13.06 13.05
CA TYR A 137 0.96 14.23 13.66
C TYR A 137 1.99 15.28 14.07
N GLY A 138 3.06 14.86 14.71
CA GLY A 138 4.18 15.73 15.09
C GLY A 138 4.79 16.43 13.87
N ALA A 139 4.98 15.70 12.76
CA ALA A 139 5.48 16.27 11.50
C ALA A 139 4.51 17.33 10.93
N LEU A 140 3.19 17.08 10.96
CA LEU A 140 2.19 18.03 10.50
C LEU A 140 2.15 19.29 11.36
N ILE A 141 2.22 19.14 12.68
CA ILE A 141 2.26 20.28 13.63
C ILE A 141 3.55 21.09 13.42
N LEU A 142 4.69 20.42 13.33
CA LEU A 142 5.97 21.06 13.04
C LEU A 142 5.94 21.83 11.71
N ALA A 143 5.36 21.23 10.67
CA ALA A 143 5.21 21.91 9.38
C ALA A 143 4.35 23.17 9.50
N CYS A 144 3.24 23.13 10.23
CA CYS A 144 2.41 24.31 10.47
C CYS A 144 3.20 25.41 11.21
N TYR A 145 3.99 25.04 12.21
CA TYR A 145 4.89 25.98 12.88
C TYR A 145 5.88 26.59 11.88
N LEU A 146 6.57 25.79 11.10
CA LEU A 146 7.56 26.25 10.12
C LEU A 146 6.95 27.17 9.05
N TRP A 147 5.72 26.93 8.61
CA TRP A 147 5.01 27.78 7.62
C TRP A 147 4.50 29.09 8.20
N SER A 148 4.29 29.15 9.51
CA SER A 148 3.73 30.32 10.18
C SER A 148 4.74 31.18 10.92
N ALA A 149 5.95 30.67 11.17
CA ALA A 149 6.95 31.37 11.94
C ALA A 149 7.61 32.50 11.12
N ASP A 150 7.61 33.71 11.68
CA ASP A 150 8.31 34.87 11.11
C ASP A 150 9.80 34.90 11.48
N ASP A 151 10.20 34.11 12.49
CA ASP A 151 11.58 33.95 12.95
C ASP A 151 11.95 32.47 13.07
N LEU A 152 12.91 32.04 12.27
CA LEU A 152 13.51 30.70 12.29
C LEU A 152 15.03 30.79 12.47
N SER A 153 15.51 31.78 13.23
CA SER A 153 16.95 32.02 13.52
C SER A 153 17.61 30.79 14.16
N TRP A 154 16.87 30.00 14.93
CA TRP A 154 17.36 28.73 15.50
C TRP A 154 17.71 27.67 14.45
N LEU A 155 17.20 27.80 13.19
CA LEU A 155 17.59 27.01 12.00
C LEU A 155 18.59 27.77 11.12
N GLY A 156 19.00 28.97 11.49
CA GLY A 156 19.90 29.81 10.74
C GLY A 156 19.25 30.57 9.57
N TYR A 157 17.93 30.83 9.62
CA TYR A 157 17.24 31.71 8.68
C TYR A 157 17.19 33.14 9.23
N ASP A 158 17.26 34.14 8.36
CA ASP A 158 17.07 35.57 8.70
C ASP A 158 15.58 35.97 8.68
N GLY A 159 14.68 35.06 9.07
CA GLY A 159 13.22 35.24 9.06
C GLY A 159 12.48 33.93 8.93
N GLY A 160 11.31 33.94 8.25
CA GLY A 160 10.54 32.75 7.97
C GLY A 160 11.05 31.92 6.79
N LEU A 161 10.36 30.84 6.45
CA LEU A 161 10.71 30.00 5.29
C LEU A 161 10.50 30.72 3.97
N GLY A 162 11.49 30.67 3.09
CA GLY A 162 11.31 31.00 1.68
C GLY A 162 10.41 29.96 0.97
N ILE A 163 9.79 30.37 -0.14
CA ILE A 163 8.79 29.56 -0.86
C ILE A 163 9.31 28.16 -1.26
N ALA A 164 10.57 28.04 -1.67
CA ALA A 164 11.18 26.75 -2.04
C ALA A 164 11.30 25.82 -0.83
N ALA A 165 11.71 26.35 0.33
CA ALA A 165 11.76 25.57 1.58
C ALA A 165 10.36 25.18 2.04
N ALA A 166 9.39 26.11 2.03
CA ALA A 166 8.01 25.83 2.38
C ALA A 166 7.38 24.73 1.51
N PHE A 167 7.68 24.72 0.21
CA PHE A 167 7.25 23.66 -0.69
C PHE A 167 7.93 22.30 -0.38
N GLY A 168 9.23 22.31 -0.05
CA GLY A 168 9.96 21.12 0.39
C GLY A 168 9.35 20.50 1.66
N VAL A 169 9.01 21.34 2.65
CA VAL A 169 8.29 20.93 3.86
C VAL A 169 6.93 20.30 3.48
N ALA A 170 6.15 20.96 2.61
CA ALA A 170 4.85 20.46 2.18
C ALA A 170 4.94 19.10 1.48
N TRP A 171 5.92 18.94 0.60
CA TRP A 171 6.12 17.66 -0.10
C TRP A 171 6.55 16.55 0.85
N THR A 172 7.47 16.85 1.77
CA THR A 172 7.90 15.91 2.82
C THR A 172 6.72 15.45 3.67
N VAL A 173 5.89 16.37 4.19
CA VAL A 173 4.72 16.02 5.01
C VAL A 173 3.64 15.31 4.18
N ALA A 174 3.51 15.64 2.90
CA ALA A 174 2.61 14.93 1.99
C ALA A 174 3.01 13.45 1.81
N ILE A 175 4.30 13.16 1.64
CA ILE A 175 4.80 11.77 1.58
C ILE A 175 4.59 11.06 2.92
N THR A 176 4.88 11.73 4.03
CA THR A 176 4.56 11.23 5.38
C THR A 176 3.08 10.87 5.49
N GLY A 177 2.19 11.77 5.07
CA GLY A 177 0.74 11.54 5.06
C GLY A 177 0.32 10.39 4.14
N GLY A 178 0.86 10.34 2.93
CA GLY A 178 0.57 9.30 1.93
C GLY A 178 0.97 7.90 2.40
N ILE A 179 2.17 7.75 2.97
CA ILE A 179 2.60 6.49 3.60
C ILE A 179 1.78 6.23 4.88
N GLY A 180 1.36 7.28 5.59
CA GLY A 180 0.42 7.17 6.72
C GLY A 180 -0.94 6.59 6.33
N ILE A 181 -1.40 6.78 5.07
CA ILE A 181 -2.60 6.11 4.57
C ILE A 181 -2.36 4.59 4.46
N ASN A 182 -1.15 4.13 4.08
CA ASN A 182 -0.82 2.70 4.11
C ASN A 182 -0.84 2.14 5.55
N THR A 183 -0.36 2.88 6.53
CA THR A 183 -0.52 2.52 7.95
C THR A 183 -1.99 2.44 8.35
N ALA A 184 -2.81 3.40 7.93
CA ALA A 184 -4.26 3.39 8.15
C ALA A 184 -4.96 2.21 7.45
N HIS A 185 -4.51 1.84 6.26
CA HIS A 185 -4.94 0.69 5.50
C HIS A 185 -4.73 -0.61 6.29
N GLU A 186 -3.49 -0.85 6.77
CA GLU A 186 -3.17 -2.01 7.60
C GLU A 186 -4.06 -2.09 8.86
N LEU A 187 -4.25 -0.98 9.58
CA LEU A 187 -5.06 -0.93 10.79
C LEU A 187 -6.57 -1.04 10.52
N GLY A 188 -7.04 -0.56 9.39
CA GLY A 188 -8.45 -0.53 9.01
C GLY A 188 -9.09 -1.91 8.85
N HIS A 189 -8.30 -2.91 8.48
CA HIS A 189 -8.75 -4.29 8.30
C HIS A 189 -8.85 -5.10 9.59
N LYS A 190 -8.28 -4.62 10.68
CA LYS A 190 -8.20 -5.42 11.90
C LYS A 190 -9.54 -5.47 12.64
N ILE A 191 -9.73 -6.54 13.44
CA ILE A 191 -10.99 -6.75 14.18
C ILE A 191 -11.14 -5.74 15.31
N ALA A 192 -10.01 -5.40 15.98
CA ALA A 192 -10.01 -4.53 17.14
C ALA A 192 -10.57 -3.13 16.84
N GLY A 193 -11.53 -2.68 17.64
CA GLY A 193 -12.15 -1.36 17.48
C GLY A 193 -11.14 -0.22 17.62
N SER A 194 -10.15 -0.36 18.50
CA SER A 194 -9.06 0.62 18.67
C SER A 194 -8.24 0.81 17.39
N GLU A 195 -7.89 -0.28 16.69
CA GLU A 195 -7.14 -0.20 15.43
C GLU A 195 -7.95 0.48 14.32
N LYS A 196 -9.26 0.21 14.23
CA LYS A 196 -10.17 0.91 13.31
C LYS A 196 -10.25 2.41 13.60
N TRP A 197 -10.21 2.82 14.86
CA TRP A 197 -10.16 4.23 15.22
C TRP A 197 -8.80 4.85 14.90
N LEU A 198 -7.69 4.17 15.19
CA LEU A 198 -6.35 4.60 14.82
C LEU A 198 -6.20 4.77 13.30
N SER A 199 -6.82 3.88 12.50
CA SER A 199 -6.90 4.03 11.04
C SER A 199 -7.52 5.37 10.65
N LYS A 200 -8.68 5.73 11.21
CA LYS A 200 -9.34 7.02 10.91
C LYS A 200 -8.53 8.21 11.41
N VAL A 201 -7.87 8.09 12.56
CA VAL A 201 -6.96 9.12 13.10
C VAL A 201 -5.81 9.36 12.12
N ALA A 202 -5.16 8.31 11.61
CA ALA A 202 -4.10 8.47 10.62
C ALA A 202 -4.60 9.13 9.32
N LEU A 203 -5.80 8.75 8.83
CA LEU A 203 -6.42 9.34 7.63
C LEU A 203 -6.77 10.82 7.78
N ALA A 204 -6.99 11.29 9.01
CA ALA A 204 -7.40 12.67 9.25
C ALA A 204 -6.34 13.69 8.79
N THR A 205 -5.06 13.34 8.81
CA THR A 205 -3.96 14.23 8.39
C THR A 205 -3.96 14.56 6.90
N THR A 206 -4.55 13.70 6.08
CA THR A 206 -4.65 13.87 4.61
C THR A 206 -6.07 14.19 4.12
N GLY A 207 -7.05 14.29 5.04
CA GLY A 207 -8.44 14.51 4.66
C GLY A 207 -9.10 13.35 3.88
N TYR A 208 -8.45 12.19 3.82
CA TYR A 208 -8.89 11.06 3.00
C TYR A 208 -9.71 10.02 3.78
N GLY A 209 -10.49 10.49 4.75
CA GLY A 209 -11.23 9.64 5.72
C GLY A 209 -12.21 8.64 5.11
N HIS A 210 -12.81 8.95 3.94
CA HIS A 210 -13.71 8.03 3.24
C HIS A 210 -13.00 6.76 2.72
N PHE A 211 -11.68 6.76 2.62
CA PHE A 211 -10.88 5.60 2.28
C PHE A 211 -11.15 4.43 3.24
N PHE A 212 -11.35 4.70 4.53
CA PHE A 212 -11.71 3.68 5.51
C PHE A 212 -12.95 2.86 5.10
N VAL A 213 -13.96 3.51 4.56
CA VAL A 213 -15.19 2.84 4.11
C VAL A 213 -14.99 2.21 2.74
N GLU A 214 -14.49 2.99 1.79
CA GLU A 214 -14.38 2.52 0.40
C GLU A 214 -13.43 1.35 0.28
N HIS A 215 -12.25 1.44 0.89
CA HIS A 215 -11.26 0.37 0.79
C HIS A 215 -11.79 -0.94 1.39
N ASN A 216 -12.28 -0.90 2.63
CA ASN A 216 -12.70 -2.11 3.35
C ASN A 216 -13.99 -2.74 2.82
N ARG A 217 -14.94 -1.97 2.29
CA ARG A 217 -16.28 -2.47 1.92
C ARG A 217 -16.60 -2.34 0.44
N GLY A 218 -15.91 -1.45 -0.27
CA GLY A 218 -16.09 -1.20 -1.70
C GLY A 218 -15.03 -1.90 -2.54
N HIS A 219 -13.79 -1.46 -2.42
CA HIS A 219 -12.66 -1.92 -3.22
C HIS A 219 -12.41 -3.44 -3.05
N HIS A 220 -12.28 -3.97 -1.83
CA HIS A 220 -12.09 -5.41 -1.60
C HIS A 220 -13.18 -6.28 -2.20
N ALA A 221 -14.43 -5.80 -2.23
CA ALA A 221 -15.53 -6.53 -2.87
C ALA A 221 -15.46 -6.49 -4.40
N ARG A 222 -14.98 -5.37 -4.99
CA ARG A 222 -15.06 -5.07 -6.43
C ARG A 222 -13.71 -4.99 -7.13
N VAL A 223 -12.61 -5.21 -6.43
CA VAL A 223 -11.25 -5.14 -6.99
C VAL A 223 -11.15 -5.86 -8.33
N ALA A 224 -10.41 -5.30 -9.26
CA ALA A 224 -10.26 -5.79 -10.63
C ALA A 224 -11.61 -5.99 -11.37
N THR A 225 -12.57 -5.09 -11.14
CA THR A 225 -13.79 -4.97 -11.95
C THR A 225 -13.96 -3.53 -12.46
N PRO A 226 -14.76 -3.30 -13.53
CA PRO A 226 -15.02 -1.94 -14.05
C PRO A 226 -15.74 -1.02 -13.05
N GLU A 227 -16.45 -1.61 -12.07
CA GLU A 227 -17.23 -0.92 -11.04
C GLU A 227 -16.35 -0.38 -9.89
N ASP A 228 -15.12 -0.89 -9.77
CA ASP A 228 -14.18 -0.44 -8.75
C ASP A 228 -13.50 0.88 -9.18
N PRO A 229 -13.67 1.97 -8.42
CA PRO A 229 -12.98 3.23 -8.72
C PRO A 229 -11.45 3.12 -8.64
N ALA A 230 -10.93 2.27 -7.75
CA ALA A 230 -9.49 2.10 -7.52
C ALA A 230 -8.82 1.16 -8.54
N SER A 231 -9.58 0.42 -9.36
CA SER A 231 -9.02 -0.41 -10.43
C SER A 231 -8.73 0.41 -11.69
N ALA A 232 -7.45 0.54 -12.03
CA ALA A 232 -6.99 1.28 -13.21
C ALA A 232 -7.24 0.48 -14.49
N ARG A 233 -7.62 1.18 -15.56
CA ARG A 233 -7.99 0.58 -16.84
C ARG A 233 -6.81 0.55 -17.80
N PHE A 234 -6.70 -0.49 -18.58
CA PHE A 234 -5.70 -0.58 -19.66
C PHE A 234 -5.84 0.60 -20.63
N GLY A 235 -4.74 1.30 -20.91
CA GLY A 235 -4.72 2.49 -21.74
C GLY A 235 -5.10 3.80 -21.04
N GLN A 236 -5.50 3.77 -19.75
CA GLN A 236 -5.72 4.94 -18.92
C GLN A 236 -4.38 5.45 -18.37
N SER A 237 -4.15 6.76 -18.38
CA SER A 237 -3.00 7.37 -17.69
C SER A 237 -3.32 7.59 -16.20
N PHE A 238 -2.29 7.68 -15.36
CA PHE A 238 -2.46 8.05 -13.96
C PHE A 238 -3.22 9.37 -13.79
N TRP A 239 -2.91 10.37 -14.60
CA TRP A 239 -3.54 11.69 -14.53
C TRP A 239 -5.04 11.70 -14.88
N ALA A 240 -5.50 10.73 -15.69
CA ALA A 240 -6.91 10.51 -15.95
C ALA A 240 -7.57 9.56 -14.93
N PHE A 241 -6.76 8.71 -14.30
CA PHE A 241 -7.21 7.82 -13.24
C PHE A 241 -7.48 8.58 -11.93
N LEU A 242 -6.54 9.41 -11.49
CA LEU A 242 -6.58 10.11 -10.20
C LEU A 242 -7.93 10.80 -9.92
N PRO A 243 -8.44 11.74 -10.75
CA PRO A 243 -9.72 12.39 -10.47
C PRO A 243 -10.91 11.41 -10.53
N ARG A 244 -10.85 10.38 -11.39
CA ARG A 244 -11.88 9.35 -11.49
C ARG A 244 -11.93 8.50 -10.23
N SER A 245 -10.77 8.07 -9.74
CA SER A 245 -10.66 7.25 -8.55
C SER A 245 -11.11 8.02 -7.31
N VAL A 246 -10.58 9.20 -7.07
CA VAL A 246 -10.93 10.04 -5.91
C VAL A 246 -12.44 10.33 -5.86
N TRP A 247 -13.02 10.77 -6.97
CA TRP A 247 -14.45 11.08 -7.03
C TRP A 247 -15.32 9.84 -6.93
N GLY A 248 -14.90 8.75 -7.60
CA GLY A 248 -15.61 7.46 -7.56
C GLY A 248 -15.62 6.87 -6.16
N SER A 249 -14.47 6.86 -5.49
CA SER A 249 -14.30 6.38 -4.12
C SER A 249 -15.14 7.16 -3.11
N LEU A 250 -15.16 8.49 -3.25
CA LEU A 250 -15.99 9.36 -2.40
C LEU A 250 -17.48 9.04 -2.53
N ARG A 251 -17.97 8.91 -3.77
CA ARG A 251 -19.40 8.59 -4.06
C ARG A 251 -19.76 7.19 -3.58
N SER A 252 -18.89 6.24 -3.82
CA SER A 252 -19.08 4.85 -3.40
C SER A 252 -19.11 4.72 -1.88
N ALA A 253 -18.14 5.31 -1.18
CA ALA A 253 -18.11 5.32 0.28
C ALA A 253 -19.39 5.90 0.89
N TRP A 254 -19.89 7.00 0.32
CA TRP A 254 -21.16 7.58 0.75
C TRP A 254 -22.34 6.64 0.55
N SER A 255 -22.42 5.99 -0.63
CA SER A 255 -23.52 5.04 -0.95
C SER A 255 -23.48 3.82 -0.02
N LEU A 256 -22.30 3.26 0.23
CA LEU A 256 -22.10 2.12 1.13
C LEU A 256 -22.57 2.41 2.56
N GLU A 257 -22.26 3.60 3.09
CA GLU A 257 -22.71 4.00 4.42
C GLU A 257 -24.22 4.30 4.46
N LYS A 258 -24.75 4.94 3.42
CA LYS A 258 -26.19 5.19 3.28
C LYS A 258 -26.97 3.87 3.32
N GLU A 259 -26.51 2.87 2.58
CA GLU A 259 -27.14 1.54 2.55
C GLU A 259 -27.00 0.82 3.90
N ARG A 260 -25.80 0.85 4.50
CA ARG A 260 -25.57 0.22 5.82
C ARG A 260 -26.47 0.78 6.90
N LEU A 261 -26.57 2.10 6.98
CA LEU A 261 -27.41 2.78 7.96
C LEU A 261 -28.91 2.61 7.64
N GLY A 262 -29.27 2.61 6.35
CA GLY A 262 -30.63 2.34 5.90
C GLY A 262 -31.15 0.97 6.34
N ARG A 263 -30.30 -0.09 6.24
CA ARG A 263 -30.65 -1.42 6.79
C ARG A 263 -30.89 -1.43 8.31
N GLN A 264 -30.36 -0.42 9.01
CA GLN A 264 -30.61 -0.23 10.46
C GLN A 264 -31.76 0.73 10.77
N GLY A 265 -32.54 1.15 9.75
CA GLY A 265 -33.62 2.13 9.90
C GLY A 265 -33.14 3.55 10.18
N ARG A 266 -31.88 3.90 9.80
CA ARG A 266 -31.25 5.19 10.09
C ARG A 266 -30.92 5.97 8.82
N GLY A 267 -31.00 7.29 8.91
CA GLY A 267 -30.52 8.18 7.87
C GLY A 267 -28.97 8.26 7.84
N PRO A 268 -28.37 8.74 6.72
CA PRO A 268 -26.93 8.84 6.58
C PRO A 268 -26.29 10.00 7.38
N TRP A 269 -27.05 11.00 7.79
CA TRP A 269 -26.58 12.18 8.49
C TRP A 269 -26.48 11.96 10.01
N THR A 270 -25.54 11.14 10.42
CA THR A 270 -25.28 10.78 11.83
C THR A 270 -23.79 10.49 12.03
N LEU A 271 -23.25 10.75 13.21
CA LEU A 271 -21.86 10.39 13.56
C LEU A 271 -21.61 8.87 13.63
N ARG A 272 -22.65 8.05 13.45
CA ARG A 272 -22.50 6.62 13.20
C ARG A 272 -22.12 6.30 11.75
N ASN A 273 -22.17 7.29 10.85
CA ASN A 273 -21.62 7.20 9.51
C ASN A 273 -20.09 7.32 9.61
N ASP A 274 -19.40 6.26 9.17
CA ASP A 274 -17.94 6.19 9.26
C ASP A 274 -17.25 7.27 8.43
N ASN A 275 -17.87 7.72 7.32
CA ASN A 275 -17.35 8.84 6.54
C ASN A 275 -17.44 10.16 7.33
N LEU A 276 -18.60 10.44 7.92
CA LEU A 276 -18.83 11.70 8.65
C LEU A 276 -17.92 11.81 9.87
N ASN A 277 -17.73 10.72 10.63
CA ASN A 277 -16.86 10.78 11.78
C ASN A 277 -15.37 10.92 11.38
N ALA A 278 -14.93 10.27 10.31
CA ALA A 278 -13.56 10.40 9.81
C ALA A 278 -13.29 11.82 9.22
N TRP A 279 -14.25 12.40 8.49
CA TRP A 279 -14.12 13.77 7.98
C TRP A 279 -14.16 14.80 9.11
N LEU A 280 -14.99 14.58 10.14
CA LEU A 280 -15.02 15.46 11.31
C LEU A 280 -13.66 15.49 12.01
N MET A 281 -12.93 14.38 12.08
CA MET A 281 -11.56 14.37 12.61
C MET A 281 -10.63 15.30 11.82
N THR A 282 -10.72 15.29 10.49
CA THR A 282 -9.95 16.22 9.64
C THR A 282 -10.36 17.68 9.90
N VAL A 283 -11.65 17.97 9.95
CA VAL A 283 -12.17 19.34 10.21
C VAL A 283 -11.68 19.85 11.56
N VAL A 284 -11.76 19.01 12.60
CA VAL A 284 -11.27 19.37 13.94
C VAL A 284 -9.76 19.58 13.94
N LEU A 285 -8.99 18.68 13.32
CA LEU A 285 -7.54 18.78 13.24
C LEU A 285 -7.12 20.06 12.49
N TYR A 286 -7.63 20.28 11.29
CA TYR A 286 -7.24 21.44 10.47
C TYR A 286 -7.75 22.74 11.09
N GLY A 287 -8.97 22.73 11.65
CA GLY A 287 -9.51 23.88 12.38
C GLY A 287 -8.64 24.27 13.58
N ALA A 288 -8.18 23.28 14.36
CA ALA A 288 -7.27 23.51 15.48
C ALA A 288 -5.91 24.04 15.01
N LEU A 289 -5.33 23.46 13.94
CA LEU A 289 -4.07 23.93 13.38
C LEU A 289 -4.17 25.37 12.85
N ILE A 290 -5.24 25.70 12.14
CA ILE A 290 -5.48 27.06 11.65
C ILE A 290 -5.72 28.04 12.82
N ALA A 291 -6.43 27.63 13.85
CA ALA A 291 -6.66 28.47 15.04
C ALA A 291 -5.36 28.78 15.79
N VAL A 292 -4.42 27.82 15.85
CA VAL A 292 -3.13 28.00 16.54
C VAL A 292 -2.11 28.74 15.68
N PHE A 293 -2.01 28.38 14.40
CA PHE A 293 -0.92 28.83 13.51
C PHE A 293 -1.35 29.91 12.49
N GLY A 294 -2.64 30.29 12.47
CA GLY A 294 -3.17 31.29 11.56
C GLY A 294 -3.56 30.73 10.18
N TRP A 295 -4.25 31.58 9.38
CA TRP A 295 -4.79 31.20 8.07
C TRP A 295 -3.71 30.92 7.01
N GLN A 296 -2.50 31.42 7.19
CA GLN A 296 -1.38 31.21 6.28
C GLN A 296 -1.00 29.72 6.12
N VAL A 297 -1.33 28.85 7.09
CA VAL A 297 -1.08 27.41 6.97
C VAL A 297 -2.13 26.67 6.12
N ALA A 298 -3.33 27.25 5.91
CA ALA A 298 -4.42 26.59 5.22
C ALA A 298 -4.09 26.12 3.78
N PRO A 299 -3.45 26.93 2.89
CA PRO A 299 -3.08 26.47 1.56
C PRO A 299 -2.09 25.32 1.59
N TRP A 300 -1.16 25.32 2.56
CA TRP A 300 -0.19 24.23 2.72
C TRP A 300 -0.81 22.95 3.23
N LEU A 301 -1.77 23.03 4.17
CA LEU A 301 -2.56 21.90 4.63
C LEU A 301 -3.34 21.24 3.47
N ILE A 302 -3.92 22.04 2.59
CA ILE A 302 -4.63 21.55 1.41
C ILE A 302 -3.64 20.92 0.42
N ALA A 303 -2.52 21.57 0.14
CA ALA A 303 -1.52 21.08 -0.79
C ALA A 303 -0.93 19.74 -0.32
N GLN A 304 -0.50 19.63 0.95
CA GLN A 304 0.05 18.38 1.47
C GLN A 304 -0.99 17.26 1.45
N ALA A 305 -2.28 17.55 1.73
CA ALA A 305 -3.33 16.55 1.67
C ALA A 305 -3.52 16.01 0.24
N ILE A 306 -3.59 16.90 -0.76
CA ILE A 306 -3.73 16.53 -2.18
C ILE A 306 -2.53 15.68 -2.63
N PHE A 307 -1.31 16.09 -2.34
CA PHE A 307 -0.13 15.31 -2.67
C PHE A 307 -0.07 13.98 -1.92
N GLY A 308 -0.49 13.96 -0.62
CA GLY A 308 -0.51 12.77 0.21
C GLY A 308 -1.47 11.70 -0.32
N PHE A 309 -2.75 12.05 -0.55
CA PHE A 309 -3.66 11.03 -1.09
C PHE A 309 -3.38 10.69 -2.56
N SER A 310 -2.76 11.59 -3.35
CA SER A 310 -2.32 11.25 -4.70
C SER A 310 -1.21 10.20 -4.71
N LEU A 311 -0.38 10.16 -3.66
CA LEU A 311 0.63 9.11 -3.47
C LEU A 311 -0.02 7.73 -3.25
N LEU A 312 -1.11 7.66 -2.47
CA LEU A 312 -1.90 6.42 -2.37
C LEU A 312 -2.54 6.06 -3.72
N GLU A 313 -3.12 7.04 -4.41
CA GLU A 313 -3.82 6.77 -5.66
C GLU A 313 -2.87 6.28 -6.78
N VAL A 314 -1.61 6.69 -6.78
CA VAL A 314 -0.66 6.09 -7.73
C VAL A 314 -0.35 4.64 -7.38
N VAL A 315 -0.37 4.27 -6.10
CA VAL A 315 -0.25 2.87 -5.68
C VAL A 315 -1.47 2.07 -6.15
N ASN A 316 -2.70 2.52 -5.91
CA ASN A 316 -3.92 1.90 -6.45
C ASN A 316 -3.85 1.74 -7.98
N TYR A 317 -3.29 2.74 -8.68
CA TYR A 317 -3.13 2.70 -10.13
C TYR A 317 -2.20 1.57 -10.58
N LEU A 318 -1.06 1.37 -9.91
CA LEU A 318 -0.14 0.29 -10.29
C LEU A 318 -0.67 -1.10 -9.93
N GLU A 319 -1.35 -1.24 -8.79
CA GLU A 319 -1.77 -2.54 -8.24
C GLU A 319 -2.77 -3.27 -9.12
N HIS A 320 -3.60 -2.54 -9.87
CA HIS A 320 -4.70 -3.14 -10.62
C HIS A 320 -4.74 -2.75 -12.10
N TYR A 321 -3.68 -2.12 -12.65
CA TYR A 321 -3.68 -1.64 -14.02
C TYR A 321 -3.98 -2.75 -15.03
N GLY A 322 -5.11 -2.61 -15.72
CA GLY A 322 -5.55 -3.50 -16.80
C GLY A 322 -6.09 -4.85 -16.35
N LEU A 323 -6.03 -5.19 -15.05
CA LEU A 323 -6.50 -6.48 -14.56
C LEU A 323 -8.04 -6.54 -14.46
N LEU A 324 -8.62 -7.68 -14.79
CA LEU A 324 -10.07 -7.89 -14.83
C LEU A 324 -10.44 -9.31 -14.38
N ARG A 325 -11.23 -9.39 -13.33
CA ARG A 325 -11.89 -10.66 -12.96
C ARG A 325 -12.86 -11.08 -14.06
N GLN A 326 -12.73 -12.31 -14.54
CA GLN A 326 -13.60 -12.83 -15.56
C GLN A 326 -14.97 -13.19 -14.97
N LYS A 327 -16.02 -13.15 -15.81
CA LYS A 327 -17.36 -13.57 -15.39
C LYS A 327 -17.51 -15.09 -15.51
N THR A 328 -18.15 -15.68 -14.51
CA THR A 328 -18.56 -17.08 -14.53
C THR A 328 -19.77 -17.28 -15.45
N SER A 329 -20.15 -18.53 -15.70
CA SER A 329 -21.36 -18.88 -16.46
C SER A 329 -22.66 -18.29 -15.86
N SER A 330 -22.66 -17.98 -14.54
CA SER A 330 -23.79 -17.33 -13.88
C SER A 330 -23.80 -15.79 -14.08
N GLY A 331 -22.86 -15.22 -14.84
CA GLY A 331 -22.75 -13.78 -15.09
C GLY A 331 -22.11 -12.98 -13.95
N ARG A 332 -21.78 -13.61 -12.82
CA ARG A 332 -21.07 -12.99 -11.68
C ARG A 332 -19.56 -13.01 -11.91
N TYR A 333 -18.85 -12.01 -11.39
CA TYR A 333 -17.39 -12.06 -11.38
C TYR A 333 -16.87 -13.21 -10.51
N GLN A 334 -15.80 -13.86 -10.97
CA GLN A 334 -15.06 -14.83 -10.17
C GLN A 334 -14.55 -14.20 -8.87
N ARG A 335 -14.24 -15.02 -7.86
CA ARG A 335 -13.61 -14.52 -6.62
C ARG A 335 -12.27 -13.85 -6.94
N CYS A 336 -11.88 -12.90 -6.10
CA CYS A 336 -10.52 -12.34 -6.18
C CYS A 336 -9.49 -13.46 -5.93
N ARG A 337 -8.42 -13.47 -6.74
CA ARG A 337 -7.34 -14.44 -6.71
C ARG A 337 -6.01 -13.69 -6.86
N PRO A 338 -4.85 -14.33 -6.62
CA PRO A 338 -3.56 -13.70 -6.77
C PRO A 338 -3.31 -13.04 -8.13
N GLU A 339 -3.88 -13.60 -9.20
CA GLU A 339 -3.76 -13.05 -10.57
C GLU A 339 -4.42 -11.69 -10.81
N HIS A 340 -5.16 -11.15 -9.83
CA HIS A 340 -5.91 -9.89 -9.96
C HIS A 340 -5.22 -8.67 -9.34
N SER A 341 -3.97 -8.83 -8.88
CA SER A 341 -3.16 -7.73 -8.35
C SER A 341 -1.71 -7.85 -8.80
N TRP A 342 -1.11 -6.73 -9.23
CA TRP A 342 0.33 -6.65 -9.51
C TRP A 342 1.10 -6.60 -8.20
N ASN A 343 1.96 -7.59 -7.98
CA ASN A 343 2.83 -7.69 -6.81
C ASN A 343 4.26 -7.22 -7.10
N SER A 344 5.04 -7.08 -6.05
CA SER A 344 6.49 -6.96 -6.14
C SER A 344 7.14 -7.47 -4.85
N ASP A 345 8.23 -8.22 -5.00
CA ASP A 345 9.00 -8.75 -3.87
C ASP A 345 10.29 -7.95 -3.61
N HIS A 346 10.44 -6.74 -4.18
CA HIS A 346 11.60 -5.90 -3.92
C HIS A 346 11.68 -5.52 -2.44
N LEU A 347 12.82 -5.87 -1.81
CA LEU A 347 12.95 -5.89 -0.36
C LEU A 347 12.83 -4.50 0.27
N VAL A 348 13.54 -3.50 -0.27
CA VAL A 348 13.62 -2.17 0.38
C VAL A 348 12.25 -1.51 0.41
N THR A 349 11.54 -1.48 -0.73
CA THR A 349 10.18 -0.94 -0.77
C THR A 349 9.23 -1.75 0.13
N ASN A 350 9.35 -3.09 0.20
CA ASN A 350 8.53 -3.92 1.07
C ASN A 350 8.71 -3.57 2.56
N ILE A 351 9.94 -3.34 2.99
CA ILE A 351 10.23 -2.90 4.37
C ILE A 351 9.64 -1.51 4.64
N PHE A 352 9.81 -0.55 3.73
CA PHE A 352 9.28 0.81 3.90
C PHE A 352 7.76 0.89 3.91
N LEU A 353 7.09 -0.02 3.17
CA LEU A 353 5.63 -0.03 3.01
C LEU A 353 4.94 -1.19 3.73
N TYR A 354 5.61 -1.86 4.68
CA TYR A 354 5.00 -2.94 5.47
C TYR A 354 4.37 -4.02 4.57
N HIS A 355 5.14 -4.61 3.64
CA HIS A 355 4.69 -5.63 2.68
C HIS A 355 3.47 -5.25 1.82
N LEU A 356 3.14 -3.96 1.66
CA LEU A 356 2.03 -3.53 0.80
C LEU A 356 2.12 -4.14 -0.61
N GLN A 357 3.33 -4.37 -1.11
CA GLN A 357 3.56 -4.94 -2.44
C GLN A 357 3.16 -6.43 -2.56
N ARG A 358 2.91 -7.13 -1.45
CA ARG A 358 2.30 -8.48 -1.42
C ARG A 358 0.78 -8.38 -1.48
N HIS A 359 0.31 -7.56 -2.39
CA HIS A 359 -1.06 -7.07 -2.48
C HIS A 359 -2.08 -8.17 -2.80
N SER A 360 -1.64 -9.20 -3.51
CA SER A 360 -2.49 -10.37 -3.82
C SER A 360 -2.90 -11.14 -2.57
N ASP A 361 -1.98 -11.35 -1.61
CA ASP A 361 -2.32 -12.01 -0.35
C ASP A 361 -3.15 -11.09 0.53
N HIS A 362 -2.87 -9.79 0.50
CA HIS A 362 -3.70 -8.82 1.20
C HIS A 362 -5.16 -8.90 0.76
N HIS A 363 -5.44 -8.98 -0.56
CA HIS A 363 -6.81 -9.13 -1.06
C HIS A 363 -7.44 -10.48 -0.74
N ALA A 364 -6.65 -11.55 -0.71
CA ALA A 364 -7.14 -12.89 -0.34
C ALA A 364 -7.40 -13.00 1.17
N ASN A 365 -6.58 -12.34 1.99
CA ASN A 365 -6.56 -12.47 3.44
C ASN A 365 -6.39 -11.11 4.14
N PRO A 366 -7.34 -10.17 4.02
CA PRO A 366 -7.16 -8.77 4.45
C PRO A 366 -6.95 -8.59 5.96
N MET A 367 -7.34 -9.57 6.76
CA MET A 367 -7.11 -9.53 8.21
C MET A 367 -5.69 -9.93 8.62
N ARG A 368 -4.92 -10.60 7.74
CA ARG A 368 -3.51 -10.90 7.99
C ARG A 368 -2.73 -9.63 8.27
N ARG A 369 -1.76 -9.73 9.18
CA ARG A 369 -0.85 -8.62 9.45
C ARG A 369 0.27 -8.60 8.43
N TYR A 370 0.83 -7.43 8.17
CA TYR A 370 1.82 -7.21 7.12
C TYR A 370 3.03 -8.16 7.19
N GLN A 371 3.49 -8.53 8.40
CA GLN A 371 4.66 -9.39 8.59
C GLN A 371 4.44 -10.85 8.17
N VAL A 372 3.19 -11.26 8.01
CA VAL A 372 2.81 -12.62 7.57
C VAL A 372 2.18 -12.67 6.17
N LEU A 373 2.17 -11.54 5.45
CA LEU A 373 1.74 -11.52 4.04
C LEU A 373 2.70 -12.32 3.18
N ARG A 374 2.14 -13.11 2.27
CA ARG A 374 2.86 -14.08 1.44
C ARG A 374 3.05 -13.59 0.02
N SER A 375 4.16 -13.98 -0.58
CA SER A 375 4.37 -13.93 -2.03
C SER A 375 3.76 -15.16 -2.68
N PHE A 376 3.11 -14.99 -3.84
CA PHE A 376 2.52 -16.06 -4.65
C PHE A 376 3.11 -16.05 -6.04
N ASP A 377 3.48 -17.24 -6.53
CA ASP A 377 4.02 -17.41 -7.89
C ASP A 377 2.98 -17.08 -8.97
N GLU A 378 1.68 -17.25 -8.66
CA GLU A 378 0.57 -16.93 -9.58
C GLU A 378 0.29 -15.44 -9.70
N ALA A 379 0.79 -14.63 -8.77
CA ALA A 379 0.60 -13.19 -8.82
C ALA A 379 1.48 -12.55 -9.91
N PRO A 380 0.90 -11.73 -10.79
CA PRO A 380 1.69 -11.03 -11.79
C PRO A 380 2.64 -10.04 -11.13
N GLN A 381 3.91 -10.04 -11.56
CA GLN A 381 4.97 -9.26 -10.95
C GLN A 381 5.24 -7.96 -11.72
N LEU A 382 5.35 -6.85 -10.98
CA LEU A 382 5.89 -5.60 -11.49
C LEU A 382 7.40 -5.75 -11.78
N PRO A 383 7.95 -5.00 -12.74
CA PRO A 383 9.37 -5.09 -13.09
C PRO A 383 10.31 -4.46 -12.06
N SER A 384 9.79 -3.75 -11.08
CA SER A 384 10.52 -3.11 -9.98
C SER A 384 9.62 -2.89 -8.78
N GLY A 385 10.18 -2.45 -7.65
CA GLY A 385 9.42 -2.06 -6.47
C GLY A 385 8.49 -0.86 -6.73
N TYR A 386 7.46 -0.71 -5.91
CA TYR A 386 6.44 0.34 -6.07
C TYR A 386 7.06 1.74 -6.12
N ALA A 387 8.12 2.01 -5.35
CA ALA A 387 8.78 3.32 -5.37
C ALA A 387 9.28 3.72 -6.77
N ALA A 388 9.92 2.80 -7.50
CA ALA A 388 10.34 3.02 -8.88
C ALA A 388 9.14 3.08 -9.85
N MET A 389 8.16 2.20 -9.65
CA MET A 389 6.98 2.12 -10.51
C MET A 389 6.08 3.34 -10.41
N MET A 390 6.02 4.02 -9.26
CA MET A 390 5.33 5.31 -9.11
C MET A 390 5.94 6.37 -10.03
N VAL A 391 7.28 6.46 -10.09
CA VAL A 391 7.96 7.38 -11.01
C VAL A 391 7.61 7.08 -12.46
N VAL A 392 7.58 5.80 -12.83
CA VAL A 392 7.19 5.35 -14.18
C VAL A 392 5.74 5.70 -14.48
N ALA A 393 4.82 5.58 -13.50
CA ALA A 393 3.39 5.86 -13.67
C ALA A 393 3.09 7.34 -13.91
N TYR A 394 3.89 8.26 -13.35
CA TYR A 394 3.74 9.70 -13.60
C TYR A 394 4.05 10.09 -15.04
N ILE A 395 4.72 9.23 -15.83
CA ILE A 395 5.11 9.45 -17.22
C ILE A 395 4.33 8.48 -18.12
N PRO A 396 3.13 8.86 -18.64
CA PRO A 396 2.23 7.92 -19.31
C PRO A 396 2.83 7.19 -20.53
N PRO A 397 3.69 7.79 -21.39
CA PRO A 397 4.34 7.05 -22.45
C PRO A 397 5.27 5.94 -21.94
N LEU A 398 6.03 6.22 -20.86
CA LEU A 398 6.93 5.26 -20.23
C LEU A 398 6.14 4.14 -19.56
N TRP A 399 5.08 4.48 -18.81
CA TRP A 399 4.18 3.51 -18.21
C TRP A 399 3.63 2.50 -19.22
N ARG A 400 3.07 3.00 -20.32
CA ARG A 400 2.55 2.13 -21.37
C ARG A 400 3.62 1.23 -21.99
N ARG A 401 4.81 1.79 -22.24
CA ARG A 401 5.92 0.99 -22.78
C ARG A 401 6.33 -0.15 -21.86
N VAL A 402 6.23 0.06 -20.55
CA VAL A 402 6.61 -0.91 -19.52
C VAL A 402 5.47 -1.88 -19.26
N MET A 403 4.25 -1.41 -19.04
CA MET A 403 3.16 -2.22 -18.50
C MET A 403 2.21 -2.83 -19.55
N ASP A 404 1.98 -2.17 -20.71
CA ASP A 404 1.03 -2.70 -21.69
C ASP A 404 1.41 -4.10 -22.16
N LYS A 405 2.70 -4.33 -22.41
CA LYS A 405 3.21 -5.67 -22.81
C LYS A 405 3.05 -6.72 -21.70
N ARG A 406 3.09 -6.30 -20.42
CA ARG A 406 2.91 -7.21 -19.28
C ARG A 406 1.46 -7.59 -19.09
N VAL A 407 0.54 -6.63 -19.24
CA VAL A 407 -0.90 -6.93 -19.24
C VAL A 407 -1.25 -7.88 -20.38
N LEU A 408 -0.70 -7.63 -21.57
CA LEU A 408 -0.92 -8.51 -22.71
C LEU A 408 -0.39 -9.94 -22.46
N ALA A 409 0.82 -10.06 -21.89
CA ALA A 409 1.40 -11.35 -21.55
C ALA A 409 0.59 -12.08 -20.44
N HIS A 410 0.04 -11.34 -19.47
CA HIS A 410 -0.81 -11.88 -18.41
C HIS A 410 -2.08 -12.56 -18.97
N TYR A 411 -2.59 -12.09 -20.08
CA TYR A 411 -3.76 -12.65 -20.77
C TYR A 411 -3.41 -13.46 -22.01
N ASP A 412 -2.20 -13.99 -22.15
CA ASP A 412 -1.74 -14.83 -23.25
C ASP A 412 -1.94 -14.18 -24.64
N GLY A 413 -1.84 -12.85 -24.70
CA GLY A 413 -2.06 -12.05 -25.91
C GLY A 413 -3.51 -11.61 -26.14
N ASP A 414 -4.47 -12.12 -25.38
CA ASP A 414 -5.89 -11.74 -25.52
C ASP A 414 -6.25 -10.49 -24.71
N ILE A 415 -6.08 -9.33 -25.34
CA ILE A 415 -6.41 -8.04 -24.71
C ILE A 415 -7.89 -7.87 -24.40
N THR A 416 -8.78 -8.68 -24.98
CA THR A 416 -10.24 -8.58 -24.73
C THR A 416 -10.60 -8.94 -23.29
N ARG A 417 -9.73 -9.70 -22.61
CA ARG A 417 -9.84 -10.11 -21.20
C ARG A 417 -9.42 -9.01 -20.23
N ALA A 418 -8.81 -7.93 -20.69
CA ALA A 418 -8.34 -6.85 -19.84
C ALA A 418 -9.44 -5.82 -19.54
N ASN A 419 -9.30 -5.10 -18.42
CA ASN A 419 -10.13 -3.95 -18.07
C ASN A 419 -9.73 -2.75 -18.92
N ILE A 420 -10.29 -2.63 -20.11
CA ILE A 420 -9.91 -1.61 -21.10
C ILE A 420 -10.63 -0.29 -20.82
N GLN A 421 -9.93 0.84 -20.99
CA GLN A 421 -10.51 2.18 -20.95
C GLN A 421 -11.62 2.31 -22.00
N PRO A 422 -12.90 2.54 -21.64
CA PRO A 422 -14.03 2.52 -22.57
C PRO A 422 -13.87 3.44 -23.75
N SER A 423 -13.41 4.68 -23.55
CA SER A 423 -13.22 5.67 -24.62
C SER A 423 -12.11 5.33 -25.62
N LYS A 424 -11.30 4.31 -25.36
CA LYS A 424 -10.20 3.85 -26.22
C LYS A 424 -10.36 2.41 -26.67
N ARG A 425 -11.48 1.77 -26.32
CA ARG A 425 -11.67 0.34 -26.51
C ARG A 425 -11.47 -0.10 -27.96
N ASP A 426 -12.14 0.54 -28.90
CA ASP A 426 -12.08 0.16 -30.31
C ASP A 426 -10.67 0.36 -30.89
N THR A 427 -10.02 1.48 -30.54
CA THR A 427 -8.65 1.77 -30.98
C THR A 427 -7.66 0.74 -30.39
N ILE A 428 -7.84 0.33 -29.13
CA ILE A 428 -6.98 -0.66 -28.48
C ILE A 428 -7.21 -2.03 -29.13
N LEU A 429 -8.46 -2.46 -29.28
CA LEU A 429 -8.79 -3.74 -29.89
C LEU A 429 -8.26 -3.81 -31.33
N ALA A 430 -8.43 -2.78 -32.14
CA ALA A 430 -7.90 -2.72 -33.51
C ALA A 430 -6.35 -2.83 -33.51
N ARG A 431 -5.66 -2.14 -32.58
CA ARG A 431 -4.20 -2.20 -32.49
C ARG A 431 -3.68 -3.62 -32.20
N TYR A 432 -4.32 -4.35 -31.30
CA TYR A 432 -3.85 -5.66 -30.88
C TYR A 432 -4.42 -6.81 -31.73
N ALA A 433 -5.54 -6.64 -32.44
CA ALA A 433 -6.05 -7.60 -33.39
C ALA A 433 -5.07 -7.82 -34.57
N THR A 434 -4.41 -6.77 -35.02
CA THR A 434 -3.41 -6.85 -36.11
C THR A 434 -2.10 -7.52 -35.69
N GLN A 435 -1.81 -7.57 -34.38
CA GLN A 435 -0.62 -8.27 -33.88
C GLN A 435 -0.82 -9.78 -33.70
N GLY A 436 -2.07 -10.24 -33.53
CA GLY A 436 -2.43 -11.66 -33.44
C GLY A 436 -2.57 -12.39 -34.78
N SER A 437 -2.69 -11.67 -35.87
CA SER A 437 -2.83 -12.24 -37.23
C SER A 437 -1.50 -12.35 -38.02
N GLY A 438 -0.44 -11.77 -37.51
CA GLY A 438 0.92 -11.90 -38.05
C GLY A 438 1.65 -13.06 -37.39
N THR A 439 1.86 -14.14 -38.13
CA THR A 439 2.83 -15.20 -37.84
C THR A 439 4.27 -14.65 -37.86
N GLY A 440 4.57 -13.78 -36.92
CA GLY A 440 5.92 -13.26 -36.66
C GLY A 440 6.14 -13.33 -35.18
N GLY A 441 6.87 -14.37 -34.74
CA GLY A 441 7.12 -14.64 -33.34
C GLY A 441 7.61 -13.42 -32.59
N VAL A 442 6.78 -12.94 -31.66
CA VAL A 442 7.32 -12.26 -30.49
C VAL A 442 8.15 -13.33 -29.78
N ALA A 443 9.47 -13.15 -29.77
CA ALA A 443 10.35 -13.97 -28.96
C ALA A 443 9.75 -13.97 -27.56
N VAL A 444 9.14 -15.10 -27.19
CA VAL A 444 8.82 -15.44 -25.82
C VAL A 444 10.18 -15.34 -25.13
N LEU A 445 10.34 -14.38 -24.24
CA LEU A 445 11.41 -14.41 -23.28
C LEU A 445 11.20 -15.73 -22.56
N GLU A 446 11.96 -16.75 -22.99
CA GLU A 446 11.97 -18.06 -22.40
C GLU A 446 12.10 -17.86 -20.89
N ARG A 447 11.07 -18.29 -20.18
CA ARG A 447 11.25 -18.68 -18.78
C ARG A 447 12.34 -19.73 -18.86
N GLY A 448 13.44 -19.49 -18.16
CA GLY A 448 14.44 -20.52 -17.97
C GLY A 448 13.74 -21.83 -17.58
N PRO A 449 14.28 -23.00 -17.94
CA PRO A 449 13.57 -24.24 -17.80
C PRO A 449 13.09 -24.38 -16.35
N THR A 450 11.76 -24.35 -16.17
CA THR A 450 11.13 -24.83 -14.95
C THR A 450 11.60 -26.25 -14.79
N ALA A 451 12.35 -26.53 -13.74
CA ALA A 451 12.69 -27.89 -13.35
C ALA A 451 11.38 -28.65 -13.29
N THR A 452 11.19 -29.56 -14.20
CA THR A 452 10.10 -30.53 -14.20
C THR A 452 10.11 -31.21 -12.85
N ALA A 453 9.01 -31.06 -12.11
CA ALA A 453 8.81 -31.82 -10.88
C ALA A 453 9.03 -33.30 -11.17
N PRO A 454 9.85 -34.01 -10.38
CA PRO A 454 10.03 -35.44 -10.56
C PRO A 454 8.69 -36.15 -10.32
N ALA A 455 8.37 -37.09 -11.18
CA ALA A 455 7.21 -37.96 -11.03
C ALA A 455 7.21 -38.63 -9.64
N PRO A 456 6.05 -38.85 -9.02
CA PRO A 456 5.97 -39.49 -7.71
C PRO A 456 6.62 -40.90 -7.78
N ALA A 457 7.59 -41.13 -6.90
CA ALA A 457 8.23 -42.39 -6.75
C ALA A 457 7.26 -43.49 -6.25
N PRO A 458 7.37 -44.73 -6.72
CA PRO A 458 6.54 -45.83 -6.20
C PRO A 458 6.89 -46.10 -4.73
N ALA A 459 5.81 -46.34 -3.94
CA ALA A 459 5.91 -46.61 -2.52
C ALA A 459 6.78 -47.88 -2.26
N GLY A 460 7.78 -47.73 -1.40
CA GLY A 460 8.41 -48.85 -0.73
C GLY A 460 9.92 -49.09 -0.98
N THR A 461 10.78 -48.17 -0.49
CA THR A 461 12.15 -48.54 -0.07
C THR A 461 12.59 -47.57 1.06
N PRO A 462 13.20 -48.07 2.15
CA PRO A 462 13.66 -47.20 3.23
C PRO A 462 14.89 -46.40 2.80
N SER A 463 14.88 -45.10 3.06
CA SER A 463 15.97 -44.18 2.78
C SER A 463 17.21 -44.47 3.63
N PRO A 464 18.42 -44.30 3.10
CA PRO A 464 19.66 -44.41 3.88
C PRO A 464 19.82 -43.16 4.78
N PRO A 465 20.53 -43.26 5.93
CA PRO A 465 20.69 -42.14 6.87
C PRO A 465 21.55 -41.02 6.27
N TRP A 466 21.14 -39.79 6.52
CA TRP A 466 21.81 -38.56 6.12
C TRP A 466 23.21 -38.43 6.75
N PRO A 467 24.23 -37.98 6.03
CA PRO A 467 25.50 -37.61 6.64
C PRO A 467 25.35 -36.29 7.44
N THR A 468 25.88 -36.32 8.66
CA THR A 468 26.00 -35.16 9.55
C THR A 468 26.82 -34.04 8.89
N PRO A 469 26.38 -32.79 8.89
CA PRO A 469 27.20 -31.69 8.43
C PRO A 469 28.31 -31.39 9.47
N SER A 470 29.56 -31.53 9.05
CA SER A 470 30.70 -30.95 9.74
C SER A 470 30.65 -29.42 9.62
N SER A 471 30.64 -28.71 10.76
CA SER A 471 30.68 -27.27 10.85
C SER A 471 31.85 -26.66 10.07
N PRO A 472 31.65 -25.58 9.34
CA PRO A 472 32.68 -24.59 9.13
C PRO A 472 32.43 -23.34 9.96
N LEU A 473 33.47 -22.95 10.62
CA LEU A 473 33.68 -21.76 11.40
C LEU A 473 33.18 -20.48 10.71
N LEU A 474 32.37 -19.72 11.43
CA LEU A 474 32.04 -18.33 11.11
C LEU A 474 33.33 -17.49 11.10
N GLY A 475 33.75 -17.05 9.93
CA GLY A 475 34.71 -15.97 9.77
C GLY A 475 33.99 -14.62 9.96
N PRO A 476 34.63 -13.62 10.58
CA PRO A 476 34.01 -12.33 10.88
C PRO A 476 33.83 -11.50 9.60
N VAL A 477 32.66 -10.90 9.46
CA VAL A 477 32.35 -9.87 8.46
C VAL A 477 33.26 -8.65 8.72
N PRO A 478 34.02 -8.16 7.74
CA PRO A 478 34.85 -6.97 7.95
C PRO A 478 33.98 -5.71 7.98
N LEU A 479 33.91 -5.09 9.15
CA LEU A 479 33.53 -3.69 9.32
C LEU A 479 34.60 -2.84 8.62
N LEU A 480 34.29 -2.21 7.48
CA LEU A 480 35.16 -1.23 6.83
C LEU A 480 35.19 0.05 7.67
N LEU A 481 36.12 0.11 8.60
CA LEU A 481 36.62 1.30 9.23
C LEU A 481 37.35 2.16 8.18
N LEU A 482 36.82 3.35 7.91
CA LEU A 482 37.55 4.45 7.27
C LEU A 482 38.69 4.88 8.20
N GLY A 483 39.88 4.33 7.99
CA GLY A 483 41.10 4.67 8.64
C GLY A 483 42.02 5.40 7.68
N ARG A 484 42.21 6.66 7.95
CA ARG A 484 43.42 7.52 7.69
C ARG A 484 44.44 7.02 6.65
N ARG A 485 44.58 7.79 5.55
CA ARG A 485 45.91 8.11 4.99
C ARG A 485 46.05 9.61 4.86
N ALA A 486 46.83 10.18 5.81
CA ALA A 486 47.56 11.42 5.63
C ALA A 486 48.82 11.09 4.80
N GLY A 487 49.11 11.91 3.83
CA GLY A 487 50.42 11.85 3.14
C GLY A 487 50.41 12.49 1.76
N ALA A 488 50.96 13.72 1.71
CA ALA A 488 51.62 14.35 0.57
C ALA A 488 50.79 14.73 -0.67
N TRP A 489 50.37 16.01 -0.71
CA TRP A 489 50.47 16.89 -1.89
C TRP A 489 50.72 18.33 -1.41
N GLY A 490 51.96 18.63 -1.20
CA GLY A 490 52.47 19.99 -1.21
C GLY A 490 52.97 20.30 -2.63
N HIS A 491 52.85 21.57 -2.99
CA HIS A 491 53.33 22.24 -4.21
C HIS A 491 52.49 22.06 -5.47
N LEU A 492 51.68 23.05 -5.72
CA LEU A 492 51.60 23.81 -6.96
C LEU A 492 50.36 24.71 -6.92
N LEU A 493 50.56 25.98 -6.68
CA LEU A 493 49.94 27.11 -7.34
C LEU A 493 50.36 28.39 -6.62
N GLY A 494 51.47 28.90 -7.06
CA GLY A 494 51.75 30.34 -7.01
C GLY A 494 51.23 30.91 -8.32
N CYS A 495 50.37 31.82 -8.20
CA CYS A 495 50.11 33.09 -8.85
C CYS A 495 48.66 33.50 -8.53
#